data_1868d681f07186046d8d1fb047bfb332
#
_entry.id   1868d681f07186046d8d1fb047bfb332
#
_cell.length_a   1.000
_cell.length_b   1.000
_cell.length_c   1.000
_cell.angle_alpha   90.00
_cell.angle_beta   90.00
_cell.angle_gamma   90.00
#
_symmetry.space_group_name_H-M   'P 1'
#
loop_
_entity.id
_entity.type
_entity.pdbx_description
1 polymer ?
#
loop_
_entity_poly.entity_id
_entity_poly.type
_entity_poly.pdbx_seq_one_letter_code
_entity_poly.pdbx_strand_id
1 'polypeptide(L)'
;GFQVSEIAAALAAENETSLLEQLDRKYREIRETIQSEQDKLQKIELIKKDILHGKNEMQYQVFIKSIPACQVLSLRRVLPDYYAEGLLWKEMSRFAQENRIQVSSDTFSIYHDREYKETDVDVEICAPVKKPGKSTEDFVFRLTEPVPSMACTMVYGPFSNIAGAYLSFADWLQKNVRFQMAGQADRSSTAAHGTKRTPKTI
;
A
#
# COMPACT_ATOMS: atom_id res chain seq x y z
N GLY A 1 24.89 -20.06 4.56
CA GLY A 1 26.16 -20.49 3.99
C GLY A 1 25.99 -21.09 2.61
N PHE A 2 27.07 -21.44 1.94
CA PHE A 2 27.02 -22.17 0.69
C PHE A 2 26.51 -23.60 0.92
N GLN A 3 25.67 -24.08 0.03
CA GLN A 3 25.31 -25.52 0.00
C GLN A 3 26.46 -26.32 -0.65
N VAL A 4 26.53 -27.61 -0.32
CA VAL A 4 27.61 -28.49 -0.86
C VAL A 4 27.61 -28.51 -2.38
N SER A 5 26.43 -28.47 -3.01
CA SER A 5 26.28 -28.37 -4.47
C SER A 5 26.82 -27.07 -5.05
N GLU A 6 26.65 -25.95 -4.36
CA GLU A 6 27.17 -24.64 -4.76
C GLU A 6 28.70 -24.59 -4.65
N ILE A 7 29.26 -25.21 -3.59
CA ILE A 7 30.72 -25.35 -3.43
C ILE A 7 31.29 -26.23 -4.54
N ALA A 8 30.64 -27.36 -4.85
CA ALA A 8 31.06 -28.23 -5.93
C ALA A 8 31.04 -27.52 -7.30
N ALA A 9 29.98 -26.74 -7.57
CA ALA A 9 29.87 -25.95 -8.78
C ALA A 9 30.93 -24.84 -8.86
N ALA A 10 31.25 -24.19 -7.73
CA ALA A 10 32.31 -23.18 -7.68
C ALA A 10 33.71 -23.77 -7.92
N LEU A 11 33.97 -24.96 -7.38
CA LEU A 11 35.24 -25.67 -7.58
C LEU A 11 35.36 -26.26 -9.00
N ALA A 12 34.25 -26.54 -9.67
CA ALA A 12 34.21 -27.03 -11.04
C ALA A 12 34.20 -25.90 -12.10
N ALA A 13 34.23 -24.65 -11.66
CA ALA A 13 34.27 -23.51 -12.59
C ALA A 13 35.58 -23.50 -13.38
N GLU A 14 35.48 -23.58 -14.74
CA GLU A 14 36.63 -23.68 -15.65
C GLU A 14 37.37 -22.36 -15.78
N ASN A 15 36.82 -21.24 -15.32
CA ASN A 15 37.46 -19.92 -15.39
C ASN A 15 37.06 -18.99 -14.24
N GLU A 16 37.89 -18.00 -13.94
CA GLU A 16 37.71 -17.01 -12.89
C GLU A 16 36.42 -16.19 -13.06
N THR A 17 36.01 -15.91 -14.29
CA THR A 17 34.80 -15.12 -14.58
C THR A 17 33.54 -15.85 -14.12
N SER A 18 33.42 -17.15 -14.38
CA SER A 18 32.28 -17.96 -13.94
C SER A 18 32.24 -18.08 -12.43
N LEU A 19 33.37 -18.18 -11.77
CA LEU A 19 33.46 -18.20 -10.32
C LEU A 19 33.00 -16.86 -9.72
N LEU A 20 33.45 -15.74 -10.28
CA LEU A 20 33.03 -14.41 -9.83
C LEU A 20 31.52 -14.20 -9.99
N GLU A 21 30.92 -14.61 -11.11
CA GLU A 21 29.48 -14.52 -11.32
C GLU A 21 28.66 -15.34 -10.28
N GLN A 22 29.15 -16.51 -9.89
CA GLN A 22 28.53 -17.33 -8.84
C GLN A 22 28.63 -16.67 -7.47
N LEU A 23 29.80 -16.12 -7.14
CA LEU A 23 30.02 -15.38 -5.89
C LEU A 23 29.14 -14.12 -5.82
N ASP A 24 29.04 -13.36 -6.89
CA ASP A 24 28.18 -12.16 -6.97
C ASP A 24 26.70 -12.49 -6.85
N ARG A 25 26.26 -13.62 -7.41
CA ARG A 25 24.90 -14.10 -7.23
C ARG A 25 24.64 -14.43 -5.77
N LYS A 26 25.54 -15.20 -5.15
CA LYS A 26 25.42 -15.59 -3.76
C LYS A 26 25.48 -14.39 -2.81
N TYR A 27 26.33 -13.42 -3.13
CA TYR A 27 26.41 -12.17 -2.38
C TYR A 27 25.06 -11.43 -2.39
N ARG A 28 24.39 -11.36 -3.55
CA ARG A 28 23.06 -10.73 -3.67
C ARG A 28 21.99 -11.47 -2.86
N GLU A 29 21.93 -12.80 -2.96
CA GLU A 29 21.00 -13.63 -2.18
C GLU A 29 21.17 -13.42 -0.66
N ILE A 30 22.43 -13.41 -0.20
CA ILE A 30 22.71 -13.17 1.23
C ILE A 30 22.30 -11.75 1.64
N ARG A 31 22.54 -10.77 0.81
CA ARG A 31 22.15 -9.39 1.06
C ARG A 31 20.63 -9.21 1.17
N GLU A 32 19.89 -9.84 0.27
CA GLU A 32 18.41 -9.87 0.31
C GLU A 32 17.90 -10.56 1.58
N THR A 33 18.54 -11.66 1.97
CA THR A 33 18.21 -12.36 3.22
C THR A 33 18.50 -11.48 4.44
N ILE A 34 19.63 -10.80 4.49
CA ILE A 34 19.96 -9.87 5.57
C ILE A 34 18.93 -8.75 5.67
N GLN A 35 18.53 -8.16 4.53
CA GLN A 35 17.52 -7.11 4.51
C GLN A 35 16.18 -7.62 5.04
N SER A 36 15.76 -8.80 4.62
CA SER A 36 14.52 -9.42 5.10
C SER A 36 14.55 -9.69 6.62
N GLU A 37 15.66 -10.18 7.14
CA GLU A 37 15.80 -10.42 8.58
C GLU A 37 15.88 -9.11 9.39
N GLN A 38 16.49 -8.06 8.84
CA GLN A 38 16.49 -6.74 9.45
C GLN A 38 15.08 -6.16 9.53
N ASP A 39 14.28 -6.31 8.47
CA ASP A 39 12.87 -5.87 8.45
C ASP A 39 12.03 -6.62 9.51
N LYS A 40 12.29 -7.93 9.71
CA LYS A 40 11.65 -8.71 10.77
C LYS A 40 12.06 -8.23 12.17
N LEU A 41 13.35 -7.93 12.37
CA LEU A 41 13.85 -7.39 13.64
C LEU A 41 13.20 -6.03 13.96
N GLN A 42 13.10 -5.14 12.98
CA GLN A 42 12.43 -3.85 13.17
C GLN A 42 10.95 -4.03 13.58
N LYS A 43 10.23 -4.98 12.95
CA LYS A 43 8.84 -5.30 13.34
C LYS A 43 8.76 -5.80 14.79
N ILE A 44 9.67 -6.67 15.20
CA ILE A 44 9.73 -7.18 16.59
C ILE A 44 10.03 -6.05 17.57
N GLU A 45 10.95 -5.15 17.24
CA GLU A 45 11.28 -3.99 18.09
C GLU A 45 10.10 -3.04 18.24
N LEU A 46 9.34 -2.79 17.17
CA LEU A 46 8.11 -2.00 17.23
C LEU A 46 7.09 -2.65 18.18
N ILE A 47 6.82 -3.95 18.01
CA ILE A 47 5.89 -4.69 18.88
C ILE A 47 6.36 -4.68 20.35
N LYS A 48 7.67 -4.90 20.59
CA LYS A 48 8.24 -4.80 21.94
C LYS A 48 8.06 -3.41 22.54
N LYS A 49 8.29 -2.38 21.74
CA LYS A 49 8.11 -0.99 22.16
C LYS A 49 6.66 -0.70 22.53
N ASP A 50 5.71 -1.19 21.74
CA ASP A 50 4.28 -1.06 22.01
C ASP A 50 3.88 -1.81 23.30
N ILE A 51 4.42 -3.00 23.54
CA ILE A 51 4.17 -3.77 24.76
C ILE A 51 4.80 -3.11 26.00
N LEU A 52 6.04 -2.64 25.90
CA LEU A 52 6.77 -2.06 27.03
C LEU A 52 6.29 -0.67 27.43
N HIS A 53 5.82 0.12 26.48
CA HIS A 53 5.32 1.46 26.76
C HIS A 53 3.86 1.46 27.19
N GLY A 54 3.28 0.27 27.43
CA GLY A 54 1.96 0.06 28.00
C GLY A 54 0.98 1.07 27.41
N LYS A 55 0.31 0.70 26.30
CA LYS A 55 -0.82 1.46 25.75
C LYS A 55 -0.77 2.99 25.94
N ASN A 56 0.34 3.63 25.66
CA ASN A 56 0.28 4.98 25.14
C ASN A 56 -0.26 4.81 23.73
N GLU A 57 -1.58 4.65 23.68
CA GLU A 57 -2.37 4.71 22.48
C GLU A 57 -1.88 5.94 21.72
N MET A 58 -1.16 5.75 20.62
CA MET A 58 -1.19 6.76 19.59
C MET A 58 -2.67 6.89 19.25
N GLN A 59 -3.38 7.75 19.95
CA GLN A 59 -4.78 8.02 19.69
C GLN A 59 -4.82 8.69 18.34
N TYR A 60 -5.05 7.89 17.32
CA TYR A 60 -5.35 8.43 16.01
C TYR A 60 -6.65 9.22 16.13
N GLN A 61 -6.56 10.54 15.98
CA GLN A 61 -7.74 11.39 16.03
C GLN A 61 -8.63 11.07 14.85
N VAL A 62 -9.86 10.67 15.13
CA VAL A 62 -10.90 10.51 14.12
C VAL A 62 -11.67 11.82 14.00
N PHE A 63 -11.79 12.31 12.79
CA PHE A 63 -12.54 13.52 12.45
C PHE A 63 -13.51 13.24 11.31
N ILE A 64 -14.57 14.04 11.23
CA ILE A 64 -15.56 13.93 10.17
C ILE A 64 -15.30 15.01 9.14
N LYS A 65 -15.25 14.62 7.87
CA LYS A 65 -15.19 15.60 6.77
C LYS A 65 -16.06 15.21 5.60
N SER A 66 -16.47 16.18 4.82
CA SER A 66 -17.10 15.99 3.51
C SER A 66 -16.02 15.76 2.46
N ILE A 67 -16.23 14.78 1.60
CA ILE A 67 -15.38 14.51 0.44
C ILE A 67 -16.18 14.87 -0.82
N PRO A 68 -15.76 15.88 -1.57
CA PRO A 68 -16.44 16.25 -2.82
C PRO A 68 -16.24 15.19 -3.89
N ALA A 69 -17.12 15.19 -4.88
CA ALA A 69 -16.91 14.44 -6.11
C ALA A 69 -15.60 14.88 -6.77
N CYS A 70 -14.86 13.92 -7.30
CA CYS A 70 -13.57 14.15 -7.94
C CYS A 70 -13.51 13.46 -9.30
N GLN A 71 -13.06 14.18 -10.34
CA GLN A 71 -12.80 13.57 -11.65
C GLN A 71 -11.53 12.76 -11.58
N VAL A 72 -11.63 11.46 -11.83
CA VAL A 72 -10.51 10.52 -11.72
C VAL A 72 -10.34 9.69 -13.00
N LEU A 73 -9.12 9.21 -13.20
CA LEU A 73 -8.83 8.00 -13.94
C LEU A 73 -8.79 6.87 -12.92
N SER A 74 -9.58 5.82 -13.13
CA SER A 74 -9.67 4.69 -12.22
C SER A 74 -9.38 3.35 -12.91
N LEU A 75 -8.87 2.41 -12.12
CA LEU A 75 -8.66 1.01 -12.48
C LEU A 75 -9.14 0.16 -11.30
N ARG A 76 -10.13 -0.73 -11.55
CA ARG A 76 -10.70 -1.61 -10.53
C ARG A 76 -10.44 -3.06 -10.87
N ARG A 77 -9.99 -3.83 -9.89
CA ARG A 77 -9.77 -5.28 -10.00
C ARG A 77 -9.94 -5.97 -8.65
N VAL A 78 -10.27 -7.25 -8.74
CA VAL A 78 -10.16 -8.17 -7.60
C VAL A 78 -8.71 -8.63 -7.51
N LEU A 79 -8.09 -8.42 -6.36
CA LEU A 79 -6.69 -8.73 -6.07
C LEU A 79 -6.58 -9.94 -5.13
N PRO A 80 -5.52 -10.76 -5.26
CA PRO A 80 -5.32 -11.89 -4.34
C PRO A 80 -5.15 -11.44 -2.88
N ASP A 81 -4.55 -10.27 -2.65
CA ASP A 81 -4.35 -9.66 -1.33
C ASP A 81 -4.09 -8.14 -1.46
N TYR A 82 -3.98 -7.46 -0.33
CA TYR A 82 -3.70 -6.01 -0.26
C TYR A 82 -2.30 -5.63 -0.77
N TYR A 83 -1.34 -6.55 -0.78
CA TYR A 83 0.03 -6.26 -1.24
C TYR A 83 0.11 -6.16 -2.76
N ALA A 84 -0.82 -6.82 -3.47
CA ALA A 84 -0.89 -6.78 -4.92
C ALA A 84 -1.34 -5.41 -5.48
N GLU A 85 -1.86 -4.49 -4.66
CA GLU A 85 -2.28 -3.15 -5.07
C GLU A 85 -1.15 -2.37 -5.77
N GLY A 86 0.09 -2.58 -5.35
CA GLY A 86 1.25 -1.95 -5.99
C GLY A 86 1.40 -2.26 -7.48
N LEU A 87 0.84 -3.38 -7.96
CA LEU A 87 0.84 -3.73 -9.39
C LEU A 87 -0.14 -2.84 -10.17
N LEU A 88 -1.31 -2.55 -9.61
CA LEU A 88 -2.29 -1.66 -10.24
C LEU A 88 -1.70 -0.25 -10.41
N TRP A 89 -1.00 0.27 -9.39
CA TRP A 89 -0.34 1.57 -9.46
C TRP A 89 0.74 1.63 -10.54
N LYS A 90 1.47 0.54 -10.77
CA LYS A 90 2.45 0.46 -11.88
C LYS A 90 1.73 0.48 -13.24
N GLU A 91 0.63 -0.25 -13.38
CA GLU A 91 -0.18 -0.26 -14.61
C GLU A 91 -0.79 1.12 -14.87
N MET A 92 -1.38 1.76 -13.85
CA MET A 92 -1.93 3.11 -13.94
C MET A 92 -0.87 4.13 -14.39
N SER A 93 0.32 4.07 -13.80
CA SER A 93 1.42 4.97 -14.13
C SER A 93 1.87 4.80 -15.58
N ARG A 94 2.01 3.54 -16.04
CA ARG A 94 2.36 3.23 -17.43
C ARG A 94 1.29 3.75 -18.40
N PHE A 95 0.02 3.44 -18.14
CA PHE A 95 -1.08 3.91 -18.98
C PHE A 95 -1.15 5.44 -19.06
N ALA A 96 -0.99 6.13 -17.93
CA ALA A 96 -0.99 7.59 -17.88
C ALA A 96 0.17 8.19 -18.70
N GLN A 97 1.38 7.60 -18.63
CA GLN A 97 2.54 8.03 -19.40
C GLN A 97 2.35 7.83 -20.91
N GLU A 98 1.93 6.64 -21.32
CA GLU A 98 1.69 6.28 -22.73
C GLU A 98 0.65 7.18 -23.39
N ASN A 99 -0.41 7.54 -22.64
CA ASN A 99 -1.51 8.38 -23.12
C ASN A 99 -1.34 9.86 -22.78
N ARG A 100 -0.21 10.28 -22.20
CA ARG A 100 0.11 11.67 -21.82
C ARG A 100 -0.96 12.29 -20.91
N ILE A 101 -1.50 11.49 -19.99
CA ILE A 101 -2.52 11.92 -19.03
C ILE A 101 -1.81 12.56 -17.83
N GLN A 102 -2.20 13.78 -17.50
CA GLN A 102 -1.71 14.45 -16.28
C GLN A 102 -2.56 14.04 -15.09
N VAL A 103 -1.98 13.25 -14.21
CA VAL A 103 -2.58 12.82 -12.94
C VAL A 103 -2.06 13.66 -11.78
N SER A 104 -2.89 13.87 -10.77
CA SER A 104 -2.48 14.49 -9.50
C SER A 104 -1.66 13.53 -8.65
N SER A 105 -0.88 14.06 -7.71
CA SER A 105 -0.23 13.27 -6.66
C SER A 105 -1.19 12.79 -5.57
N ASP A 106 -2.40 13.36 -5.49
CA ASP A 106 -3.40 13.05 -4.45
C ASP A 106 -4.21 11.81 -4.83
N THR A 107 -3.50 10.73 -5.11
CA THR A 107 -4.09 9.44 -5.48
C THR A 107 -4.70 8.73 -4.26
N PHE A 108 -5.69 7.87 -4.50
CA PHE A 108 -6.34 7.11 -3.43
C PHE A 108 -6.88 5.77 -3.95
N SER A 109 -7.14 4.85 -3.02
CA SER A 109 -7.77 3.57 -3.29
C SER A 109 -9.14 3.52 -2.63
N ILE A 110 -10.08 2.82 -3.26
CA ILE A 110 -11.41 2.51 -2.74
C ILE A 110 -11.51 1.00 -2.64
N TYR A 111 -11.78 0.49 -1.44
CA TYR A 111 -12.08 -0.91 -1.22
C TYR A 111 -13.61 -1.09 -1.24
N HIS A 112 -14.10 -1.93 -2.16
CA HIS A 112 -15.53 -2.10 -2.40
C HIS A 112 -16.17 -3.20 -1.57
N ASP A 113 -15.35 -4.01 -0.90
CA ASP A 113 -15.84 -5.06 0.00
C ASP A 113 -16.51 -4.46 1.23
N ARG A 114 -17.65 -5.04 1.63
CA ARG A 114 -18.40 -4.60 2.82
C ARG A 114 -17.78 -5.08 4.13
N GLU A 115 -17.01 -6.16 4.06
CA GLU A 115 -16.35 -6.80 5.19
C GLU A 115 -14.88 -7.01 4.85
N TYR A 116 -14.06 -7.15 5.89
CA TYR A 116 -12.65 -7.47 5.71
C TYR A 116 -12.49 -8.84 5.04
N LYS A 117 -11.66 -8.90 4.01
CA LYS A 117 -11.26 -10.11 3.32
C LYS A 117 -9.75 -10.27 3.37
N GLU A 118 -9.28 -11.50 3.52
CA GLU A 118 -7.85 -11.83 3.40
C GLU A 118 -7.42 -12.02 1.95
N THR A 119 -8.36 -12.50 1.11
CA THR A 119 -8.15 -12.78 -0.31
C THR A 119 -9.31 -12.24 -1.15
N ASP A 120 -9.10 -12.15 -2.45
CA ASP A 120 -10.11 -11.68 -3.41
C ASP A 120 -10.65 -10.28 -3.07
N VAL A 121 -9.73 -9.38 -2.76
CA VAL A 121 -10.02 -8.00 -2.35
C VAL A 121 -10.40 -7.15 -3.56
N ASP A 122 -11.59 -6.55 -3.54
CA ASP A 122 -12.09 -5.70 -4.61
C ASP A 122 -11.60 -4.27 -4.45
N VAL A 123 -10.57 -3.90 -5.20
CA VAL A 123 -9.87 -2.62 -5.09
C VAL A 123 -10.03 -1.79 -6.35
N GLU A 124 -10.35 -0.53 -6.18
CA GLU A 124 -10.31 0.49 -7.23
C GLU A 124 -9.29 1.56 -6.86
N ILE A 125 -8.25 1.69 -7.67
CA ILE A 125 -7.30 2.79 -7.55
C ILE A 125 -7.76 3.99 -8.37
N CYS A 126 -7.62 5.18 -7.82
CA CYS A 126 -8.10 6.43 -8.40
C CYS A 126 -6.98 7.47 -8.46
N ALA A 127 -6.72 8.00 -9.64
CA ALA A 127 -5.80 9.10 -9.86
C ALA A 127 -6.59 10.34 -10.34
N PRO A 128 -6.69 11.43 -9.53
CA PRO A 128 -7.39 12.63 -9.94
C PRO A 128 -6.79 13.25 -11.21
N VAL A 129 -7.66 13.66 -12.11
CA VAL A 129 -7.29 14.29 -13.38
C VAL A 129 -8.03 15.60 -13.58
N LYS A 130 -7.37 16.58 -14.22
CA LYS A 130 -8.02 17.87 -14.55
C LYS A 130 -8.95 17.75 -15.73
N LYS A 131 -8.63 16.87 -16.69
CA LYS A 131 -9.42 16.66 -17.90
C LYS A 131 -9.62 15.17 -18.10
N PRO A 132 -10.88 14.71 -18.31
CA PRO A 132 -11.12 13.32 -18.65
C PRO A 132 -10.58 13.02 -20.05
N GLY A 133 -10.07 11.80 -20.23
CA GLY A 133 -9.71 11.25 -21.52
C GLY A 133 -10.73 10.24 -22.01
N LYS A 134 -10.33 9.41 -22.97
CA LYS A 134 -11.15 8.30 -23.45
C LYS A 134 -10.96 7.09 -22.56
N SER A 135 -12.06 6.56 -22.01
CA SER A 135 -12.04 5.32 -21.24
C SER A 135 -11.75 4.12 -22.14
N THR A 136 -11.11 3.12 -21.55
CA THR A 136 -10.92 1.77 -22.11
C THR A 136 -11.73 0.76 -21.30
N GLU A 137 -11.58 -0.53 -21.55
CA GLU A 137 -12.22 -1.57 -20.78
C GLU A 137 -11.75 -1.57 -19.31
N ASP A 138 -10.43 -1.43 -19.10
CA ASP A 138 -9.82 -1.46 -17.76
C ASP A 138 -9.75 -0.07 -17.10
N PHE A 139 -9.40 0.95 -17.88
CA PHE A 139 -9.16 2.31 -17.38
C PHE A 139 -10.33 3.23 -17.66
N VAL A 140 -10.99 3.68 -16.59
CA VAL A 140 -12.23 4.44 -16.68
C VAL A 140 -12.04 5.86 -16.17
N PHE A 141 -12.42 6.85 -17.00
CA PHE A 141 -12.56 8.24 -16.55
C PHE A 141 -13.96 8.44 -15.98
N ARG A 142 -14.05 8.71 -14.68
CA ARG A 142 -15.33 8.90 -14.01
C ARG A 142 -15.28 9.99 -12.95
N LEU A 143 -16.45 10.47 -12.58
CA LEU A 143 -16.63 11.29 -11.40
C LEU A 143 -16.91 10.37 -10.21
N THR A 144 -16.18 10.53 -9.10
CA THR A 144 -16.48 9.78 -7.88
C THR A 144 -17.73 10.33 -7.21
N GLU A 145 -18.44 9.46 -6.47
CA GLU A 145 -19.57 9.90 -5.66
C GLU A 145 -19.08 10.82 -4.53
N PRO A 146 -19.80 11.92 -4.26
CA PRO A 146 -19.49 12.75 -3.11
C PRO A 146 -19.90 12.01 -1.82
N VAL A 147 -19.06 12.12 -0.78
CA VAL A 147 -19.35 11.58 0.54
C VAL A 147 -19.61 12.73 1.50
N PRO A 148 -20.88 13.01 1.87
CA PRO A 148 -21.24 14.16 2.70
C PRO A 148 -20.61 14.12 4.08
N SER A 149 -20.42 12.92 4.63
CA SER A 149 -19.89 12.71 5.99
C SER A 149 -19.05 11.45 6.02
N MET A 150 -17.73 11.60 6.03
CA MET A 150 -16.76 10.51 6.11
C MET A 150 -15.97 10.63 7.41
N ALA A 151 -15.93 9.55 8.19
CA ALA A 151 -15.02 9.44 9.31
C ALA A 151 -13.61 9.18 8.78
N CYS A 152 -12.65 9.99 9.18
CA CYS A 152 -11.28 9.97 8.67
C CYS A 152 -10.30 9.96 9.83
N THR A 153 -9.16 9.33 9.62
CA THR A 153 -7.99 9.47 10.48
C THR A 153 -6.74 9.67 9.65
N MET A 154 -5.72 10.32 10.23
CA MET A 154 -4.45 10.56 9.58
C MET A 154 -3.41 9.63 10.15
N VAL A 155 -2.76 8.87 9.29
CA VAL A 155 -1.69 7.96 9.67
C VAL A 155 -0.37 8.45 9.08
N TYR A 156 0.62 8.67 9.95
CA TYR A 156 1.95 9.12 9.55
C TYR A 156 2.97 8.01 9.75
N GLY A 157 3.96 7.95 8.89
CA GLY A 157 5.07 7.02 8.99
C GLY A 157 4.91 5.78 8.12
N PRO A 158 5.52 4.65 8.50
CA PRO A 158 5.51 3.43 7.71
C PRO A 158 4.12 2.79 7.64
N PHE A 159 3.91 1.96 6.62
CA PHE A 159 2.65 1.27 6.38
C PHE A 159 2.17 0.41 7.57
N SER A 160 3.11 -0.11 8.38
CA SER A 160 2.80 -0.87 9.60
C SER A 160 1.98 -0.11 10.64
N ASN A 161 1.98 1.23 10.60
CA ASN A 161 1.18 2.05 11.52
C ASN A 161 -0.32 2.00 11.23
N ILE A 162 -0.72 1.54 10.04
CA ILE A 162 -2.13 1.45 9.64
C ILE A 162 -2.90 0.49 10.55
N ALA A 163 -2.32 -0.63 10.97
CA ALA A 163 -2.98 -1.59 11.85
C ALA A 163 -3.43 -0.95 13.19
N GLY A 164 -2.55 -0.13 13.81
CA GLY A 164 -2.90 0.61 15.03
C GLY A 164 -4.02 1.65 14.80
N ALA A 165 -4.02 2.30 13.64
CA ALA A 165 -5.06 3.23 13.26
C ALA A 165 -6.43 2.56 13.10
N TYR A 166 -6.47 1.37 12.52
CA TYR A 166 -7.72 0.59 12.41
C TYR A 166 -8.30 0.23 13.77
N LEU A 167 -7.47 -0.17 14.74
CA LEU A 167 -7.93 -0.46 16.11
C LEU A 167 -8.52 0.78 16.77
N SER A 168 -7.84 1.92 16.68
CA SER A 168 -8.33 3.19 17.21
C SER A 168 -9.63 3.65 16.52
N PHE A 169 -9.73 3.41 15.22
CA PHE A 169 -10.92 3.72 14.45
C PHE A 169 -12.11 2.84 14.83
N ALA A 170 -11.88 1.53 15.03
CA ALA A 170 -12.89 0.60 15.47
C ALA A 170 -13.45 0.95 16.88
N ASP A 171 -12.56 1.29 17.83
CA ASP A 171 -12.94 1.76 19.16
C ASP A 171 -13.79 3.06 19.10
N TRP A 172 -13.36 3.99 18.22
CA TRP A 172 -14.13 5.22 17.99
C TRP A 172 -15.52 4.93 17.42
N LEU A 173 -15.66 4.01 16.46
CA LEU A 173 -16.95 3.61 15.89
C LEU A 173 -17.88 3.02 16.95
N GLN A 174 -17.37 2.15 17.83
CA GLN A 174 -18.14 1.59 18.93
C GLN A 174 -18.68 2.65 19.88
N LYS A 175 -17.91 3.70 20.15
CA LYS A 175 -18.32 4.84 21.00
C LYS A 175 -19.26 5.80 20.30
N ASN A 176 -19.32 5.78 18.97
CA ASN A 176 -20.10 6.69 18.14
C ASN A 176 -21.14 5.96 17.28
N VAL A 177 -22.03 5.20 17.90
CA VAL A 177 -23.05 4.30 17.30
C VAL A 177 -23.94 4.97 16.23
N ARG A 178 -23.93 6.31 16.14
CA ARG A 178 -24.64 7.07 15.09
C ARG A 178 -24.10 6.88 13.68
N PHE A 179 -22.84 6.47 13.56
CA PHE A 179 -22.20 6.23 12.29
C PHE A 179 -22.35 4.74 11.94
N GLN A 180 -23.41 4.43 11.21
CA GLN A 180 -23.50 3.12 10.57
C GLN A 180 -22.60 3.13 9.35
N MET A 181 -21.81 2.06 9.19
CA MET A 181 -21.02 1.86 7.99
C MET A 181 -21.95 1.61 6.80
N ALA A 182 -22.24 2.64 6.03
CA ALA A 182 -22.89 2.51 4.73
C ALA A 182 -21.80 2.20 3.71
N GLY A 183 -21.50 0.91 3.46
CA GLY A 183 -20.56 0.46 2.47
C GLY A 183 -19.17 1.11 2.59
N GLN A 184 -18.15 0.36 2.88
CA GLN A 184 -16.78 0.87 3.05
C GLN A 184 -16.25 1.45 1.74
N ALA A 185 -16.14 2.77 1.67
CA ALA A 185 -15.23 3.42 0.76
C ALA A 185 -14.03 3.92 1.58
N ASP A 186 -13.08 3.05 1.82
CA ASP A 186 -11.80 3.46 2.41
C ASP A 186 -10.99 4.19 1.33
N ARG A 187 -10.80 5.48 1.51
CA ARG A 187 -9.89 6.27 0.68
C ARG A 187 -8.53 6.29 1.35
N SER A 188 -7.65 5.34 1.00
CA SER A 188 -6.24 5.45 1.33
C SER A 188 -5.53 6.24 0.22
N SER A 189 -5.00 7.42 0.50
CA SER A 189 -4.12 8.09 -0.45
C SER A 189 -2.72 7.50 -0.34
N THR A 190 -2.27 6.81 -1.36
CA THR A 190 -0.90 6.31 -1.44
C THR A 190 -0.10 7.24 -2.33
N ALA A 191 0.69 8.13 -1.74
CA ALA A 191 1.74 8.82 -2.48
C ALA A 191 2.86 7.81 -2.78
N ALA A 192 2.86 7.26 -3.98
CA ALA A 192 3.99 6.50 -4.48
C ALA A 192 5.08 7.46 -4.96
N HIS A 193 6.27 7.27 -4.44
CA HIS A 193 7.57 7.81 -4.85
C HIS A 193 7.88 9.29 -4.60
N GLY A 194 8.77 9.48 -3.68
CA GLY A 194 9.55 10.69 -3.46
C GLY A 194 9.45 11.17 -2.02
N THR A 195 10.51 11.08 -1.31
CA THR A 195 10.97 11.64 -0.03
C THR A 195 10.26 12.90 0.54
N LYS A 196 8.94 13.00 0.47
CA LYS A 196 8.14 13.97 1.22
C LYS A 196 7.10 13.20 2.02
N ARG A 197 7.15 13.38 3.33
CA ARG A 197 6.18 12.85 4.30
C ARG A 197 4.80 13.44 3.97
N THR A 198 4.02 12.74 3.16
CA THR A 198 2.63 13.07 2.92
C THR A 198 1.77 12.20 3.85
N PRO A 199 0.77 12.78 4.52
CA PRO A 199 -0.14 12.03 5.37
C PRO A 199 -1.03 11.11 4.53
N LYS A 200 -1.32 9.91 5.08
CA LYS A 200 -2.31 8.98 4.53
C LYS A 200 -3.63 9.17 5.25
N THR A 201 -4.72 9.25 4.50
CA THR A 201 -6.08 9.32 5.05
C THR A 201 -6.72 7.94 4.89
N ILE A 202 -7.19 7.36 5.97
CA ILE A 202 -8.04 6.15 6.04
C ILE A 202 -9.48 6.58 6.20
#